data_a1c5ce231e9fcc3b311f6103c32dfcbf
#
_entry.id   a1c5ce231e9fcc3b311f6103c32dfcbf
#
_cell.length_a   1.000
_cell.length_b   1.000
_cell.length_c   1.000
_cell.angle_alpha   90.00
_cell.angle_beta   90.00
_cell.angle_gamma   90.00
#
_symmetry.space_group_name_H-M   'P 1'
#
loop_
_entity.id
_entity.type
_entity.pdbx_description
1 polymer ?
#
loop_
_entity_poly.entity_id
_entity_poly.type
_entity_poly.pdbx_seq_one_letter_code
_entity_poly.pdbx_strand_id
1 'polypeptide(L)'
;MTANEKKSARLMMIVSMAIFGTIGLFVRNISVSSGELALYRAVLAVILLTGYLVVTKQKIPFGKIKKEIPLLLFSGIAMGINWILLFEAYKYTTVSVATLSYYFAPVLVTIACPFIFREKMTGKQAICFVMSTVGIVLITGGDLFMGGGAAVAGNRDLIGILFGLGAAVFYATVILLNKFIKNVAGIHRTFLQFLAAIIILVPYVALTGGCTLGGLNGKGWVCLLIVGLIHTGLTYCMYFSSLRELPGQKAAILSYIDPLVAVLASVLILSEPLTAVQALGGALILGFTAWNELGSKK
;
A
#
# COMPACT_ATOMS: atom_id res chain seq x y z
N MET A 1 -25.45 -6.39 -3.33
CA MET A 1 -24.54 -6.88 -2.27
C MET A 1 -25.28 -7.15 -0.99
N THR A 2 -25.09 -8.32 -0.43
CA THR A 2 -25.62 -8.69 0.88
C THR A 2 -24.83 -7.98 1.99
N ALA A 3 -25.45 -7.86 3.19
CA ALA A 3 -24.77 -7.28 4.36
C ALA A 3 -23.51 -8.10 4.73
N ASN A 4 -23.52 -9.39 4.45
CA ASN A 4 -22.42 -10.31 4.73
C ASN A 4 -21.21 -10.08 3.81
N GLU A 5 -21.44 -9.80 2.53
CA GLU A 5 -20.37 -9.46 1.56
C GLU A 5 -19.66 -8.15 1.94
N LYS A 6 -20.43 -7.13 2.35
CA LYS A 6 -19.86 -5.86 2.84
C LYS A 6 -19.02 -6.04 4.10
N LYS A 7 -19.45 -6.91 5.03
CA LYS A 7 -18.70 -7.22 6.24
C LYS A 7 -17.39 -7.95 5.91
N SER A 8 -17.44 -8.92 4.99
CA SER A 8 -16.26 -9.65 4.52
C SER A 8 -15.25 -8.72 3.83
N ALA A 9 -15.69 -7.81 2.95
CA ALA A 9 -14.81 -6.86 2.28
C ALA A 9 -14.10 -5.92 3.28
N ARG A 10 -14.81 -5.44 4.32
CA ARG A 10 -14.18 -4.63 5.38
C ARG A 10 -13.12 -5.42 6.14
N LEU A 11 -13.45 -6.66 6.53
CA LEU A 11 -12.51 -7.51 7.25
C LEU A 11 -11.26 -7.79 6.41
N MET A 12 -11.44 -8.13 5.13
CA MET A 12 -10.31 -8.31 4.20
C MET A 12 -9.44 -7.06 4.11
N MET A 13 -10.03 -5.86 4.05
CA MET A 13 -9.29 -4.60 4.04
C MET A 13 -8.48 -4.40 5.32
N ILE A 14 -9.11 -4.55 6.48
CA ILE A 14 -8.46 -4.39 7.80
C ILE A 14 -7.29 -5.37 7.94
N VAL A 15 -7.53 -6.65 7.62
CA VAL A 15 -6.49 -7.68 7.69
C VAL A 15 -5.36 -7.40 6.71
N SER A 16 -5.67 -6.96 5.48
CA SER A 16 -4.65 -6.61 4.50
C SER A 16 -3.78 -5.45 4.98
N MET A 17 -4.39 -4.39 5.54
CA MET A 17 -3.65 -3.25 6.09
C MET A 17 -2.80 -3.64 7.29
N ALA A 18 -3.33 -4.50 8.17
CA ALA A 18 -2.56 -5.02 9.30
C ALA A 18 -1.34 -5.83 8.84
N ILE A 19 -1.50 -6.68 7.82
CA ILE A 19 -0.36 -7.44 7.26
C ILE A 19 0.64 -6.48 6.61
N PHE A 20 0.20 -5.51 5.80
CA PHE A 20 1.09 -4.53 5.19
C PHE A 20 1.91 -3.77 6.24
N GLY A 21 1.31 -3.35 7.35
CA GLY A 21 2.00 -2.66 8.44
C GLY A 21 3.15 -3.47 9.07
N THR A 22 3.13 -4.79 8.96
CA THR A 22 4.23 -5.62 9.47
C THR A 22 5.40 -5.78 8.48
N ILE A 23 5.28 -5.30 7.25
CA ILE A 23 6.29 -5.55 6.19
C ILE A 23 7.68 -5.06 6.57
N GLY A 24 7.76 -3.94 7.29
CA GLY A 24 9.03 -3.36 7.75
C GLY A 24 9.89 -4.30 8.61
N LEU A 25 9.25 -5.19 9.40
CA LEU A 25 9.94 -6.19 10.21
C LEU A 25 10.76 -7.18 9.36
N PHE A 26 10.28 -7.49 8.17
CA PHE A 26 10.89 -8.45 7.27
C PHE A 26 11.88 -7.78 6.31
N VAL A 27 11.50 -6.64 5.72
CA VAL A 27 12.30 -5.93 4.72
C VAL A 27 13.67 -5.52 5.25
N ARG A 28 13.79 -5.12 6.50
CA ARG A 28 15.07 -4.76 7.14
C ARG A 28 16.11 -5.89 7.19
N ASN A 29 15.67 -7.14 6.99
CA ASN A 29 16.55 -8.31 6.95
C ASN A 29 16.89 -8.75 5.52
N ILE A 30 16.46 -8.01 4.50
CA ILE A 30 16.65 -8.34 3.09
C ILE A 30 17.66 -7.35 2.50
N SER A 31 18.90 -7.77 2.32
CA SER A 31 19.99 -6.94 1.82
C SER A 31 20.07 -6.94 0.29
N VAL A 32 19.00 -6.44 -0.36
CA VAL A 32 18.97 -6.15 -1.80
C VAL A 32 18.53 -4.71 -2.02
N SER A 33 18.73 -4.17 -3.22
CA SER A 33 18.25 -2.84 -3.53
C SER A 33 16.71 -2.79 -3.49
N SER A 34 16.16 -1.59 -3.25
CA SER A 34 14.73 -1.39 -3.18
C SER A 34 14.00 -1.78 -4.48
N GLY A 35 14.61 -1.53 -5.65
CA GLY A 35 14.07 -1.95 -6.93
C GLY A 35 14.05 -3.47 -7.09
N GLU A 36 15.13 -4.14 -6.68
CA GLU A 36 15.20 -5.60 -6.69
C GLU A 36 14.15 -6.20 -5.76
N LEU A 37 13.98 -5.66 -4.55
CA LEU A 37 12.93 -6.11 -3.62
C LEU A 37 11.55 -5.99 -4.25
N ALA A 38 11.25 -4.86 -4.92
CA ALA A 38 9.99 -4.67 -5.63
C ALA A 38 9.79 -5.70 -6.75
N LEU A 39 10.84 -5.98 -7.52
CA LEU A 39 10.79 -6.99 -8.59
C LEU A 39 10.59 -8.40 -8.03
N TYR A 40 11.42 -8.80 -7.06
CA TYR A 40 11.37 -10.18 -6.52
C TYR A 40 10.06 -10.48 -5.81
N ARG A 41 9.51 -9.52 -5.05
CA ARG A 41 8.20 -9.71 -4.42
C ARG A 41 7.08 -9.85 -5.45
N ALA A 42 7.14 -9.12 -6.57
CA ALA A 42 6.17 -9.24 -7.65
C ALA A 42 6.30 -10.61 -8.36
N VAL A 43 7.53 -11.05 -8.65
CA VAL A 43 7.80 -12.35 -9.28
C VAL A 43 7.32 -13.50 -8.38
N LEU A 44 7.67 -13.48 -7.09
CA LEU A 44 7.22 -14.50 -6.14
C LEU A 44 5.69 -14.55 -6.02
N ALA A 45 5.03 -13.39 -6.02
CA ALA A 45 3.58 -13.33 -6.02
C ALA A 45 2.98 -13.91 -7.30
N VAL A 46 3.56 -13.62 -8.47
CA VAL A 46 3.12 -14.20 -9.75
C VAL A 46 3.32 -15.72 -9.75
N ILE A 47 4.45 -16.23 -9.24
CA ILE A 47 4.69 -17.67 -9.12
C ILE A 47 3.63 -18.33 -8.22
N LEU A 48 3.36 -17.75 -7.04
CA LEU A 48 2.33 -18.26 -6.13
C LEU A 48 0.96 -18.31 -6.81
N LEU A 49 0.56 -17.22 -7.46
CA LEU A 49 -0.73 -17.11 -8.10
C LEU A 49 -0.84 -18.03 -9.33
N THR A 50 0.24 -18.19 -10.09
CA THR A 50 0.30 -19.17 -11.18
C THR A 50 0.09 -20.59 -10.64
N GLY A 51 0.82 -20.97 -9.58
CA GLY A 51 0.65 -22.26 -8.93
C GLY A 51 -0.79 -22.50 -8.47
N TYR A 52 -1.40 -21.50 -7.83
CA TYR A 52 -2.82 -21.57 -7.43
C TYR A 52 -3.76 -21.77 -8.62
N LEU A 53 -3.61 -20.99 -9.69
CA LEU A 53 -4.47 -21.09 -10.88
C LEU A 53 -4.34 -22.45 -11.57
N VAL A 54 -3.12 -23.00 -11.62
CA VAL A 54 -2.85 -24.33 -12.21
C VAL A 54 -3.49 -25.43 -11.36
N VAL A 55 -3.25 -25.43 -10.04
CA VAL A 55 -3.78 -26.46 -9.12
C VAL A 55 -5.30 -26.44 -9.09
N THR A 56 -5.92 -25.27 -9.04
CA THR A 56 -7.38 -25.11 -9.03
C THR A 56 -8.03 -25.20 -10.40
N LYS A 57 -7.21 -25.38 -11.46
CA LYS A 57 -7.67 -25.42 -12.87
C LYS A 57 -8.50 -24.19 -13.28
N GLN A 58 -8.31 -23.07 -12.60
CA GLN A 58 -9.01 -21.82 -12.91
C GLN A 58 -8.41 -21.20 -14.17
N LYS A 59 -9.26 -20.94 -15.15
CA LYS A 59 -8.86 -20.24 -16.38
C LYS A 59 -9.21 -18.76 -16.26
N ILE A 60 -8.29 -17.90 -16.69
CA ILE A 60 -8.56 -16.46 -16.81
C ILE A 60 -9.56 -16.28 -17.94
N PRO A 61 -10.76 -15.71 -17.68
CA PRO A 61 -11.79 -15.58 -18.70
C PRO A 61 -11.51 -14.39 -19.63
N PHE A 62 -10.43 -14.44 -20.40
CA PHE A 62 -9.97 -13.33 -21.27
C PHE A 62 -11.07 -12.74 -22.14
N GLY A 63 -11.97 -13.58 -22.68
CA GLY A 63 -13.09 -13.12 -23.49
C GLY A 63 -14.05 -12.20 -22.74
N LYS A 64 -14.29 -12.45 -21.44
CA LYS A 64 -15.19 -11.64 -20.60
C LYS A 64 -14.52 -10.37 -20.08
N ILE A 65 -13.20 -10.39 -19.87
CA ILE A 65 -12.45 -9.27 -19.26
C ILE A 65 -11.71 -8.41 -20.29
N LYS A 66 -11.85 -8.71 -21.59
CA LYS A 66 -11.11 -8.02 -22.68
C LYS A 66 -11.17 -6.49 -22.57
N LYS A 67 -12.32 -5.93 -22.19
CA LYS A 67 -12.51 -4.49 -22.03
C LYS A 67 -11.79 -3.91 -20.79
N GLU A 68 -11.48 -4.74 -19.79
CA GLU A 68 -10.81 -4.33 -18.55
C GLU A 68 -9.30 -4.57 -18.58
N ILE A 69 -8.78 -5.32 -19.58
CA ILE A 69 -7.34 -5.58 -19.72
C ILE A 69 -6.51 -4.28 -19.77
N PRO A 70 -6.86 -3.25 -20.55
CA PRO A 70 -6.09 -2.01 -20.55
C PRO A 70 -6.02 -1.35 -19.17
N LEU A 71 -7.12 -1.36 -18.42
CA LEU A 71 -7.16 -0.82 -17.06
C LEU A 71 -6.29 -1.64 -16.10
N LEU A 72 -6.31 -2.97 -16.23
CA LEU A 72 -5.45 -3.87 -15.44
C LEU A 72 -3.98 -3.63 -15.70
N LEU A 73 -3.59 -3.53 -16.97
CA LEU A 73 -2.23 -3.26 -17.39
C LEU A 73 -1.77 -1.88 -16.90
N PHE A 74 -2.58 -0.85 -17.13
CA PHE A 74 -2.26 0.50 -16.68
C PHE A 74 -2.16 0.60 -15.16
N SER A 75 -3.05 -0.05 -14.41
CA SER A 75 -2.98 -0.12 -12.96
C SER A 75 -1.74 -0.86 -12.47
N GLY A 76 -1.34 -1.97 -13.12
CA GLY A 76 -0.12 -2.70 -12.77
C GLY A 76 1.15 -1.90 -13.07
N ILE A 77 1.21 -1.22 -14.21
CA ILE A 77 2.31 -0.30 -14.56
C ILE A 77 2.38 0.84 -13.54
N ALA A 78 1.25 1.46 -13.21
CA ALA A 78 1.18 2.51 -12.20
C ALA A 78 1.69 2.02 -10.83
N MET A 79 1.38 0.77 -10.45
CA MET A 79 1.89 0.16 -9.23
C MET A 79 3.41 -0.04 -9.26
N GLY A 80 3.96 -0.49 -10.39
CA GLY A 80 5.41 -0.61 -10.57
C GLY A 80 6.12 0.75 -10.46
N ILE A 81 5.60 1.77 -11.12
CA ILE A 81 6.12 3.15 -11.04
C ILE A 81 6.00 3.69 -9.61
N ASN A 82 4.87 3.46 -8.93
CA ASN A 82 4.68 3.83 -7.53
C ASN A 82 5.80 3.31 -6.64
N TRP A 83 6.15 2.04 -6.76
CA TRP A 83 7.22 1.44 -5.96
C TRP A 83 8.59 2.03 -6.29
N ILE A 84 8.90 2.25 -7.58
CA ILE A 84 10.15 2.90 -8.01
C ILE A 84 10.25 4.29 -7.36
N LEU A 85 9.21 5.12 -7.48
CA LEU A 85 9.23 6.49 -6.96
C LEU A 85 9.34 6.52 -5.44
N LEU A 86 8.63 5.63 -4.71
CA LEU A 86 8.74 5.53 -3.26
C LEU A 86 10.16 5.17 -2.82
N PHE A 87 10.79 4.23 -3.51
CA PHE A 87 12.15 3.81 -3.18
C PHE A 87 13.20 4.85 -3.58
N GLU A 88 12.96 5.60 -4.65
CA GLU A 88 13.79 6.76 -4.96
C GLU A 88 13.67 7.84 -3.88
N ALA A 89 12.46 8.10 -3.35
CA ALA A 89 12.27 9.07 -2.28
C ALA A 89 13.19 8.79 -1.08
N TYR A 90 13.36 7.53 -0.68
CA TYR A 90 14.22 7.13 0.43
C TYR A 90 15.71 7.40 0.22
N LYS A 91 16.17 7.64 -1.03
CA LYS A 91 17.56 8.01 -1.32
C LYS A 91 17.85 9.50 -1.11
N TYR A 92 16.80 10.32 -1.16
CA TYR A 92 16.93 11.78 -1.13
C TYR A 92 16.51 12.40 0.20
N THR A 93 15.62 11.74 0.96
CA THR A 93 15.13 12.24 2.24
C THR A 93 15.01 11.12 3.27
N THR A 94 14.64 11.46 4.51
CA THR A 94 14.41 10.48 5.56
C THR A 94 13.21 9.58 5.25
N VAL A 95 13.24 8.36 5.81
CA VAL A 95 12.11 7.42 5.65
C VAL A 95 10.80 8.02 6.15
N SER A 96 10.83 8.77 7.25
CA SER A 96 9.66 9.45 7.82
C SER A 96 9.06 10.46 6.85
N VAL A 97 9.89 11.35 6.26
CA VAL A 97 9.43 12.37 5.31
C VAL A 97 8.92 11.74 4.01
N ALA A 98 9.63 10.76 3.46
CA ALA A 98 9.20 10.04 2.26
C ALA A 98 7.86 9.31 2.49
N THR A 99 7.73 8.63 3.64
CA THR A 99 6.51 7.90 4.02
C THR A 99 5.34 8.87 4.26
N LEU A 100 5.56 10.00 4.94
CA LEU A 100 4.54 11.04 5.11
C LEU A 100 4.04 11.55 3.76
N SER A 101 4.95 11.84 2.83
CA SER A 101 4.60 12.29 1.49
C SER A 101 3.81 11.22 0.73
N TYR A 102 4.18 9.96 0.86
CA TYR A 102 3.48 8.83 0.25
C TYR A 102 2.06 8.63 0.82
N TYR A 103 1.87 8.80 2.14
CA TYR A 103 0.54 8.71 2.77
C TYR A 103 -0.39 9.87 2.41
N PHE A 104 0.02 10.77 1.54
CA PHE A 104 -0.88 11.71 0.90
C PHE A 104 -1.84 11.01 -0.11
N ALA A 105 -1.58 9.76 -0.51
CA ALA A 105 -2.43 9.00 -1.42
C ALA A 105 -3.89 8.88 -0.96
N PRO A 106 -4.23 8.52 0.30
CA PRO A 106 -5.62 8.54 0.78
C PRO A 106 -6.31 9.89 0.66
N VAL A 107 -5.55 11.00 0.81
CA VAL A 107 -6.07 12.37 0.60
C VAL A 107 -6.49 12.55 -0.85
N LEU A 108 -5.61 12.18 -1.79
CA LEU A 108 -5.91 12.26 -3.22
C LEU A 108 -7.13 11.42 -3.61
N VAL A 109 -7.23 10.18 -3.10
CA VAL A 109 -8.38 9.30 -3.34
C VAL A 109 -9.67 9.94 -2.80
N THR A 110 -9.63 10.47 -1.58
CA THR A 110 -10.80 11.09 -0.93
C THR A 110 -11.29 12.31 -1.70
N ILE A 111 -10.37 13.14 -2.20
CA ILE A 111 -10.70 14.30 -3.04
C ILE A 111 -11.24 13.86 -4.40
N ALA A 112 -10.67 12.82 -5.02
CA ALA A 112 -11.04 12.36 -6.35
C ALA A 112 -12.39 11.64 -6.40
N CYS A 113 -12.76 10.89 -5.35
CA CYS A 113 -13.97 10.06 -5.31
C CYS A 113 -15.27 10.81 -5.60
N PRO A 114 -15.56 12.02 -5.04
CA PRO A 114 -16.77 12.79 -5.37
C PRO A 114 -16.88 13.11 -6.86
N PHE A 115 -15.77 13.45 -7.51
CA PHE A 115 -15.75 13.84 -8.92
C PHE A 115 -15.83 12.64 -9.85
N ILE A 116 -15.10 11.57 -9.56
CA ILE A 116 -14.96 10.40 -10.43
C ILE A 116 -16.15 9.43 -10.26
N PHE A 117 -16.56 9.17 -9.02
CA PHE A 117 -17.59 8.16 -8.69
C PHE A 117 -18.90 8.78 -8.20
N ARG A 118 -18.97 10.12 -8.09
CA ARG A 118 -20.10 10.81 -7.49
C ARG A 118 -20.43 10.32 -6.07
N GLU A 119 -19.43 9.86 -5.35
CA GLU A 119 -19.54 9.44 -3.95
C GLU A 119 -19.74 10.68 -3.07
N LYS A 120 -20.83 10.75 -2.31
CA LYS A 120 -21.06 11.85 -1.35
C LYS A 120 -20.32 11.55 -0.05
N MET A 121 -19.47 12.46 0.36
CA MET A 121 -18.81 12.40 1.66
C MET A 121 -19.74 12.98 2.73
N THR A 122 -20.03 12.21 3.77
CA THR A 122 -20.79 12.71 4.92
C THR A 122 -19.89 13.55 5.81
N GLY A 123 -20.48 14.50 6.59
CA GLY A 123 -19.70 15.29 7.55
C GLY A 123 -18.90 14.41 8.54
N LYS A 124 -19.48 13.29 8.95
CA LYS A 124 -18.79 12.31 9.80
C LYS A 124 -17.55 11.74 9.11
N GLN A 125 -17.66 11.31 7.85
CA GLN A 125 -16.51 10.79 7.08
C GLN A 125 -15.43 11.86 6.90
N ALA A 126 -15.82 13.13 6.66
CA ALA A 126 -14.87 14.22 6.56
C ALA A 126 -14.09 14.43 7.85
N ILE A 127 -14.76 14.45 9.00
CA ILE A 127 -14.10 14.56 10.30
C ILE A 127 -13.17 13.37 10.55
N CYS A 128 -13.64 12.14 10.34
CA CYS A 128 -12.82 10.94 10.52
C CYS A 128 -11.59 10.95 9.62
N PHE A 129 -11.75 11.39 8.37
CA PHE A 129 -10.66 11.50 7.42
C PHE A 129 -9.62 12.53 7.86
N VAL A 130 -10.03 13.75 8.21
CA VAL A 130 -9.12 14.82 8.66
C VAL A 130 -8.38 14.41 9.93
N MET A 131 -9.08 13.86 10.92
CA MET A 131 -8.47 13.47 12.18
C MET A 131 -7.53 12.26 12.04
N SER A 132 -7.84 11.30 11.18
CA SER A 132 -6.91 10.21 10.86
C SER A 132 -5.70 10.71 10.07
N THR A 133 -5.86 11.70 9.19
CA THR A 133 -4.74 12.36 8.49
C THR A 133 -3.83 13.11 9.47
N VAL A 134 -4.40 13.83 10.45
CA VAL A 134 -3.63 14.44 11.54
C VAL A 134 -2.88 13.36 12.32
N GLY A 135 -3.53 12.25 12.62
CA GLY A 135 -2.91 11.12 13.30
C GLY A 135 -1.69 10.57 12.55
N ILE A 136 -1.77 10.40 11.21
CA ILE A 136 -0.61 9.93 10.43
C ILE A 136 0.51 10.96 10.39
N VAL A 137 0.19 12.25 10.31
CA VAL A 137 1.19 13.33 10.39
C VAL A 137 1.94 13.29 11.74
N LEU A 138 1.23 13.06 12.84
CA LEU A 138 1.85 12.94 14.18
C LEU A 138 2.72 11.68 14.30
N ILE A 139 2.30 10.54 13.71
CA ILE A 139 3.09 9.31 13.75
C ILE A 139 4.36 9.44 12.92
N THR A 140 4.26 9.88 11.68
CA THR A 140 5.38 9.87 10.71
C THR A 140 6.23 11.13 10.80
N GLY A 141 5.64 12.24 11.22
CA GLY A 141 6.28 13.55 11.37
C GLY A 141 6.73 13.86 12.79
N GLY A 142 6.54 12.95 13.77
CA GLY A 142 6.85 13.20 15.19
C GLY A 142 8.27 13.68 15.42
N ASP A 143 9.24 13.10 14.74
CA ASP A 143 10.65 13.49 14.83
C ASP A 143 10.92 14.90 14.26
N LEU A 144 10.13 15.34 13.27
CA LEU A 144 10.19 16.69 12.71
C LEU A 144 9.69 17.74 13.71
N PHE A 145 8.66 17.40 14.50
CA PHE A 145 8.06 18.31 15.49
C PHE A 145 8.84 18.36 16.82
N MET A 146 9.59 17.30 17.16
CA MET A 146 10.34 17.20 18.42
C MET A 146 11.76 17.76 18.34
N GLY A 147 12.13 18.47 17.29
CA GLY A 147 13.45 19.11 17.16
C GLY A 147 14.58 18.14 16.84
N GLY A 148 14.27 16.89 16.48
CA GLY A 148 15.22 15.90 15.99
C GLY A 148 15.56 16.14 14.53
N GLY A 149 16.28 17.24 14.25
CA GLY A 149 17.13 17.35 13.08
C GLY A 149 16.48 17.39 11.70
N ALA A 150 15.34 18.03 11.52
CA ALA A 150 15.03 18.61 10.22
C ALA A 150 15.78 19.95 10.08
N ALA A 151 17.10 19.89 10.01
CA ALA A 151 17.84 20.99 9.40
C ALA A 151 17.23 21.21 8.02
N VAL A 152 16.66 22.40 7.85
CA VAL A 152 16.27 23.06 6.60
C VAL A 152 16.33 22.12 5.39
N ALA A 153 15.15 21.78 4.85
CA ALA A 153 15.02 20.99 3.64
C ALA A 153 15.94 21.53 2.54
N GLY A 154 17.10 20.91 2.39
CA GLY A 154 17.98 21.18 1.27
C GLY A 154 17.29 20.76 -0.04
N ASN A 155 17.80 21.19 -1.18
CA ASN A 155 17.26 20.78 -2.50
C ASN A 155 17.06 19.25 -2.61
N ARG A 156 17.85 18.45 -1.89
CA ARG A 156 17.73 16.99 -1.87
C ARG A 156 16.44 16.51 -1.21
N ASP A 157 16.07 17.08 -0.04
CA ASP A 157 14.84 16.71 0.67
C ASP A 157 13.61 17.05 -0.15
N LEU A 158 13.62 18.20 -0.84
CA LEU A 158 12.53 18.57 -1.75
C LEU A 158 12.36 17.54 -2.87
N ILE A 159 13.45 17.05 -3.45
CA ILE A 159 13.43 15.99 -4.46
C ILE A 159 12.80 14.71 -3.88
N GLY A 160 13.19 14.32 -2.66
CA GLY A 160 12.62 13.16 -1.96
C GLY A 160 11.11 13.31 -1.72
N ILE A 161 10.66 14.49 -1.29
CA ILE A 161 9.24 14.81 -1.11
C ILE A 161 8.49 14.71 -2.44
N LEU A 162 9.03 15.25 -3.53
CA LEU A 162 8.42 15.18 -4.85
C LEU A 162 8.30 13.74 -5.35
N PHE A 163 9.32 12.91 -5.14
CA PHE A 163 9.23 11.48 -5.42
C PHE A 163 8.16 10.78 -4.57
N GLY A 164 8.08 11.09 -3.27
CA GLY A 164 7.07 10.56 -2.36
C GLY A 164 5.64 10.96 -2.77
N LEU A 165 5.42 12.22 -3.12
CA LEU A 165 4.14 12.71 -3.66
C LEU A 165 3.81 12.08 -5.02
N GLY A 166 4.80 11.93 -5.91
CA GLY A 166 4.64 11.20 -7.16
C GLY A 166 4.20 9.74 -6.92
N ALA A 167 4.83 9.06 -5.97
CA ALA A 167 4.42 7.72 -5.54
C ALA A 167 2.97 7.73 -5.02
N ALA A 168 2.57 8.73 -4.23
CA ALA A 168 1.19 8.89 -3.74
C ALA A 168 0.18 9.04 -4.88
N VAL A 169 0.51 9.81 -5.92
CA VAL A 169 -0.36 9.98 -7.11
C VAL A 169 -0.55 8.64 -7.82
N PHE A 170 0.52 7.88 -8.06
CA PHE A 170 0.42 6.58 -8.70
C PHE A 170 -0.32 5.56 -7.81
N TYR A 171 -0.14 5.59 -6.50
CA TYR A 171 -0.92 4.72 -5.59
C TYR A 171 -2.41 5.08 -5.59
N ALA A 172 -2.76 6.36 -5.53
CA ALA A 172 -4.13 6.82 -5.68
C ALA A 172 -4.72 6.38 -7.03
N THR A 173 -3.95 6.47 -8.11
CA THR A 173 -4.34 6.00 -9.45
C THR A 173 -4.64 4.50 -9.43
N VAL A 174 -3.81 3.67 -8.80
CA VAL A 174 -4.07 2.23 -8.63
C VAL A 174 -5.40 2.00 -7.92
N ILE A 175 -5.65 2.69 -6.81
CA ILE A 175 -6.91 2.56 -6.05
C ILE A 175 -8.12 2.92 -6.92
N LEU A 176 -8.07 4.08 -7.59
CA LEU A 176 -9.17 4.57 -8.42
C LEU A 176 -9.43 3.66 -9.63
N LEU A 177 -8.39 3.22 -10.34
CA LEU A 177 -8.53 2.29 -11.47
C LEU A 177 -9.14 0.97 -11.04
N ASN A 178 -8.75 0.44 -9.88
CA ASN A 178 -9.30 -0.81 -9.37
C ASN A 178 -10.81 -0.74 -9.07
N LYS A 179 -11.37 0.44 -8.86
CA LYS A 179 -12.82 0.63 -8.72
C LYS A 179 -13.58 0.49 -10.05
N PHE A 180 -12.93 0.75 -11.18
CA PHE A 180 -13.53 0.53 -12.51
C PHE A 180 -13.48 -0.93 -12.96
N ILE A 181 -12.54 -1.72 -12.42
CA ILE A 181 -12.38 -3.14 -12.74
C ILE A 181 -13.40 -3.95 -11.93
N LYS A 182 -14.51 -4.36 -12.54
CA LYS A 182 -15.64 -5.00 -11.84
C LYS A 182 -15.76 -6.50 -12.10
N ASN A 183 -15.38 -6.96 -13.31
CA ASN A 183 -15.66 -8.33 -13.77
C ASN A 183 -14.48 -9.29 -13.55
N VAL A 184 -13.40 -8.82 -12.94
CA VAL A 184 -12.19 -9.62 -12.70
C VAL A 184 -12.09 -9.99 -11.23
N ALA A 185 -11.99 -11.28 -10.93
CA ALA A 185 -11.78 -11.78 -9.57
C ALA A 185 -10.45 -11.26 -8.98
N GLY A 186 -10.38 -11.11 -7.65
CA GLY A 186 -9.21 -10.55 -6.98
C GLY A 186 -7.91 -11.25 -7.34
N ILE A 187 -7.90 -12.58 -7.43
CA ILE A 187 -6.72 -13.38 -7.80
C ILE A 187 -6.29 -13.10 -9.25
N HIS A 188 -7.20 -13.17 -10.21
CA HIS A 188 -6.89 -12.86 -11.62
C HIS A 188 -6.44 -11.42 -11.80
N ARG A 189 -7.06 -10.48 -11.07
CA ARG A 189 -6.71 -9.07 -11.04
C ARG A 189 -5.28 -8.86 -10.56
N THR A 190 -4.96 -9.39 -9.38
CA THR A 190 -3.62 -9.29 -8.78
C THR A 190 -2.56 -9.89 -9.69
N PHE A 191 -2.84 -11.07 -10.25
CA PHE A 191 -1.95 -11.75 -11.19
C PHE A 191 -1.62 -10.87 -12.41
N LEU A 192 -2.63 -10.34 -13.10
CA LEU A 192 -2.43 -9.54 -14.30
C LEU A 192 -1.76 -8.19 -13.99
N GLN A 193 -2.08 -7.56 -12.86
CA GLN A 193 -1.44 -6.32 -12.43
C GLN A 193 0.03 -6.52 -12.05
N PHE A 194 0.38 -7.63 -11.40
CA PHE A 194 1.78 -7.91 -11.10
C PHE A 194 2.58 -8.28 -12.35
N LEU A 195 2.01 -8.98 -13.32
CA LEU A 195 2.67 -9.17 -14.62
C LEU A 195 2.96 -7.81 -15.28
N ALA A 196 2.01 -6.90 -15.26
CA ALA A 196 2.21 -5.55 -15.80
C ALA A 196 3.25 -4.73 -15.00
N ALA A 197 3.29 -4.87 -13.68
CA ALA A 197 4.32 -4.23 -12.85
C ALA A 197 5.72 -4.75 -13.17
N ILE A 198 5.88 -6.06 -13.40
CA ILE A 198 7.16 -6.69 -13.77
C ILE A 198 7.71 -6.10 -15.07
N ILE A 199 6.84 -5.76 -16.05
CA ILE A 199 7.26 -5.14 -17.32
C ILE A 199 8.04 -3.84 -17.09
N ILE A 200 7.69 -3.04 -16.07
CA ILE A 200 8.41 -1.81 -15.71
C ILE A 200 9.58 -2.08 -14.78
N LEU A 201 9.43 -3.02 -13.85
CA LEU A 201 10.45 -3.30 -12.83
C LEU A 201 11.69 -4.00 -13.41
N VAL A 202 11.53 -4.89 -14.40
CA VAL A 202 12.66 -5.59 -15.01
C VAL A 202 13.66 -4.60 -15.67
N PRO A 203 13.26 -3.71 -16.61
CA PRO A 203 14.19 -2.76 -17.18
C PRO A 203 14.75 -1.79 -16.12
N TYR A 204 13.95 -1.37 -15.14
CA TYR A 204 14.44 -0.51 -14.07
C TYR A 204 15.59 -1.18 -13.29
N VAL A 205 15.42 -2.42 -12.84
CA VAL A 205 16.45 -3.15 -12.10
C VAL A 205 17.67 -3.41 -12.97
N ALA A 206 17.48 -3.78 -14.24
CA ALA A 206 18.60 -4.00 -15.18
C ALA A 206 19.46 -2.75 -15.36
N LEU A 207 18.84 -1.55 -15.37
CA LEU A 207 19.52 -0.27 -15.54
C LEU A 207 20.14 0.28 -14.25
N THR A 208 19.65 -0.14 -13.06
CA THR A 208 20.06 0.44 -11.77
C THR A 208 21.00 -0.42 -10.93
N GLY A 209 21.45 -1.55 -11.43
CA GLY A 209 22.45 -2.36 -10.70
C GLY A 209 22.32 -3.87 -10.85
N GLY A 210 21.29 -4.37 -11.53
CA GLY A 210 21.12 -5.80 -11.78
C GLY A 210 20.65 -6.60 -10.55
N CYS A 211 20.97 -7.91 -10.53
CA CYS A 211 20.50 -8.85 -9.52
C CYS A 211 21.60 -9.17 -8.50
N THR A 212 21.33 -8.93 -7.22
CA THR A 212 22.26 -9.17 -6.08
C THR A 212 21.80 -10.30 -5.15
N LEU A 213 20.91 -11.19 -5.60
CA LEU A 213 20.36 -12.31 -4.80
C LEU A 213 21.43 -13.21 -4.16
N GLY A 214 22.62 -13.34 -4.78
CA GLY A 214 23.72 -14.14 -4.25
C GLY A 214 24.27 -13.65 -2.91
N GLY A 215 24.00 -12.42 -2.51
CA GLY A 215 24.42 -11.84 -1.22
C GLY A 215 23.44 -12.10 -0.06
N LEU A 216 22.28 -12.73 -0.31
CA LEU A 216 21.29 -13.00 0.73
C LEU A 216 21.70 -14.18 1.62
N ASN A 217 21.69 -13.96 2.94
CA ASN A 217 21.80 -15.02 3.91
C ASN A 217 20.48 -15.80 4.07
N GLY A 218 20.48 -16.92 4.80
CA GLY A 218 19.28 -17.76 4.99
C GLY A 218 18.09 -16.99 5.59
N LYS A 219 18.33 -16.09 6.55
CA LYS A 219 17.28 -15.24 7.13
C LYS A 219 16.68 -14.27 6.10
N GLY A 220 17.54 -13.67 5.26
CA GLY A 220 17.12 -12.79 4.16
C GLY A 220 16.22 -13.51 3.15
N TRP A 221 16.55 -14.77 2.79
CA TRP A 221 15.71 -15.59 1.93
C TRP A 221 14.35 -15.89 2.53
N VAL A 222 14.27 -16.28 3.81
CA VAL A 222 13.00 -16.52 4.50
C VAL A 222 12.16 -15.23 4.53
N CYS A 223 12.77 -14.10 4.86
CA CYS A 223 12.08 -12.81 4.86
C CYS A 223 11.58 -12.43 3.46
N LEU A 224 12.39 -12.64 2.41
CA LEU A 224 12.00 -12.37 1.03
C LEU A 224 10.80 -13.24 0.59
N LEU A 225 10.79 -14.51 0.94
CA LEU A 225 9.67 -15.42 0.66
C LEU A 225 8.41 -14.98 1.38
N ILE A 226 8.49 -14.61 2.67
CA ILE A 226 7.33 -14.08 3.42
C ILE A 226 6.80 -12.79 2.79
N VAL A 227 7.68 -11.86 2.44
CA VAL A 227 7.30 -10.59 1.78
C VAL A 227 6.69 -10.84 0.40
N GLY A 228 7.24 -11.73 -0.40
CA GLY A 228 6.74 -12.04 -1.74
C GLY A 228 5.42 -12.82 -1.73
N LEU A 229 5.34 -13.89 -0.93
CA LEU A 229 4.20 -14.79 -0.96
C LEU A 229 3.02 -14.27 -0.11
N ILE A 230 3.30 -13.85 1.13
CA ILE A 230 2.27 -13.43 2.07
C ILE A 230 1.94 -11.94 1.88
N HIS A 231 2.89 -11.03 2.13
CA HIS A 231 2.62 -9.58 2.06
C HIS A 231 2.27 -9.12 0.65
N THR A 232 2.79 -9.78 -0.39
CA THR A 232 2.49 -9.38 -1.77
C THR A 232 1.45 -10.29 -2.39
N GLY A 233 1.67 -11.59 -2.52
CA GLY A 233 0.75 -12.48 -3.21
C GLY A 233 -0.63 -12.55 -2.58
N LEU A 234 -0.71 -13.06 -1.35
CA LEU A 234 -1.97 -13.27 -0.64
C LEU A 234 -2.66 -11.94 -0.28
N THR A 235 -1.90 -11.01 0.33
CA THR A 235 -2.47 -9.77 0.87
C THR A 235 -3.03 -8.86 -0.21
N TYR A 236 -2.37 -8.72 -1.38
CA TYR A 236 -2.92 -7.95 -2.48
C TYR A 236 -4.17 -8.59 -3.10
N CYS A 237 -4.31 -9.92 -3.08
CA CYS A 237 -5.56 -10.56 -3.48
C CYS A 237 -6.72 -10.14 -2.58
N MET A 238 -6.51 -10.11 -1.26
CA MET A 238 -7.51 -9.66 -0.29
C MET A 238 -7.78 -8.16 -0.45
N TYR A 239 -6.74 -7.35 -0.60
CA TYR A 239 -6.81 -5.90 -0.77
C TYR A 239 -7.62 -5.51 -2.02
N PHE A 240 -7.26 -6.03 -3.19
CA PHE A 240 -7.97 -5.71 -4.43
C PHE A 240 -9.40 -6.29 -4.47
N SER A 241 -9.64 -7.41 -3.79
CA SER A 241 -11.00 -7.93 -3.62
C SER A 241 -11.84 -6.99 -2.76
N SER A 242 -11.27 -6.44 -1.69
CA SER A 242 -11.97 -5.48 -0.83
C SER A 242 -12.20 -4.13 -1.51
N LEU A 243 -11.22 -3.62 -2.27
CA LEU A 243 -11.34 -2.37 -3.02
C LEU A 243 -12.49 -2.37 -4.02
N ARG A 244 -12.79 -3.51 -4.63
CA ARG A 244 -13.91 -3.64 -5.54
C ARG A 244 -15.25 -3.36 -4.87
N GLU A 245 -15.39 -3.75 -3.61
CA GLU A 245 -16.65 -3.77 -2.88
C GLU A 245 -16.83 -2.55 -1.95
N LEU A 246 -15.73 -1.88 -1.58
CA LEU A 246 -15.78 -0.73 -0.68
C LEU A 246 -15.82 0.60 -1.43
N PRO A 247 -16.54 1.61 -0.92
CA PRO A 247 -16.40 2.99 -1.37
C PRO A 247 -14.94 3.46 -1.22
N GLY A 248 -14.46 4.29 -2.16
CA GLY A 248 -13.06 4.74 -2.16
C GLY A 248 -12.68 5.53 -0.91
N GLN A 249 -13.57 6.40 -0.43
CA GLN A 249 -13.38 7.15 0.81
C GLN A 249 -13.23 6.22 2.03
N LYS A 250 -14.02 5.15 2.08
CA LYS A 250 -13.94 4.17 3.16
C LYS A 250 -12.65 3.36 3.11
N ALA A 251 -12.24 2.95 1.90
CA ALA A 251 -10.97 2.30 1.69
C ALA A 251 -9.80 3.21 2.12
N ALA A 252 -9.84 4.50 1.80
CA ALA A 252 -8.85 5.48 2.19
C ALA A 252 -8.71 5.61 3.73
N ILE A 253 -9.84 5.69 4.46
CA ILE A 253 -9.81 5.76 5.93
C ILE A 253 -9.24 4.46 6.54
N LEU A 254 -9.66 3.30 6.02
CA LEU A 254 -9.17 2.01 6.51
C LEU A 254 -7.68 1.78 6.20
N SER A 255 -7.14 2.43 5.16
CA SER A 255 -5.71 2.34 4.83
C SER A 255 -4.80 2.92 5.92
N TYR A 256 -5.31 3.78 6.80
CA TYR A 256 -4.53 4.30 7.94
C TYR A 256 -4.24 3.25 9.03
N ILE A 257 -4.82 2.06 8.95
CA ILE A 257 -4.46 0.92 9.82
C ILE A 257 -3.03 0.45 9.54
N ASP A 258 -2.56 0.50 8.30
CA ASP A 258 -1.21 0.10 7.90
C ASP A 258 -0.12 0.85 8.71
N PRO A 259 0.01 2.19 8.68
CA PRO A 259 1.01 2.90 9.45
C PRO A 259 0.85 2.74 10.97
N LEU A 260 -0.39 2.59 11.46
CA LEU A 260 -0.63 2.32 12.86
C LEU A 260 -0.03 0.97 13.27
N VAL A 261 -0.28 -0.09 12.50
CA VAL A 261 0.29 -1.41 12.78
C VAL A 261 1.81 -1.40 12.63
N ALA A 262 2.35 -0.62 11.68
CA ALA A 262 3.80 -0.46 11.54
C ALA A 262 4.44 0.09 12.83
N VAL A 263 3.85 1.13 13.43
CA VAL A 263 4.32 1.69 14.70
C VAL A 263 4.15 0.69 15.85
N LEU A 264 3.01 0.03 15.98
CA LEU A 264 2.81 -0.99 16.99
C LEU A 264 3.81 -2.14 16.89
N ALA A 265 4.09 -2.58 15.66
CA ALA A 265 5.06 -3.64 15.41
C ALA A 265 6.49 -3.18 15.76
N SER A 266 6.85 -1.93 15.46
CA SER A 266 8.13 -1.32 15.84
C SER A 266 8.31 -1.30 17.36
N VAL A 267 7.32 -0.83 18.10
CA VAL A 267 7.36 -0.75 19.56
C VAL A 267 7.37 -2.14 20.20
N LEU A 268 6.44 -3.02 19.82
CA LEU A 268 6.25 -4.30 20.51
C LEU A 268 7.29 -5.37 20.13
N ILE A 269 7.79 -5.36 18.89
CA ILE A 269 8.70 -6.39 18.38
C ILE A 269 10.13 -5.90 18.33
N LEU A 270 10.34 -4.63 17.96
CA LEU A 270 11.69 -4.05 17.86
C LEU A 270 12.11 -3.32 19.12
N SER A 271 11.21 -3.19 20.12
CA SER A 271 11.45 -2.46 21.37
C SER A 271 11.86 -1.00 21.14
N GLU A 272 11.39 -0.40 20.05
CA GLU A 272 11.64 1.02 19.77
C GLU A 272 10.79 1.90 20.71
N PRO A 273 11.32 2.99 21.25
CA PRO A 273 10.58 3.84 22.16
C PRO A 273 9.39 4.51 21.46
N LEU A 274 8.21 4.42 22.05
CA LEU A 274 7.01 5.12 21.58
C LEU A 274 7.01 6.54 22.17
N THR A 275 7.04 7.54 21.32
CA THR A 275 6.91 8.92 21.78
C THR A 275 5.44 9.26 22.10
N ALA A 276 5.23 10.23 23.01
CA ALA A 276 3.87 10.69 23.32
C ALA A 276 3.11 11.21 22.09
N VAL A 277 3.81 11.83 21.15
CA VAL A 277 3.25 12.32 19.89
C VAL A 277 2.77 11.17 18.99
N GLN A 278 3.57 10.11 18.87
CA GLN A 278 3.21 8.91 18.13
C GLN A 278 2.02 8.17 18.78
N ALA A 279 2.00 8.10 20.12
CA ALA A 279 0.89 7.52 20.87
C ALA A 279 -0.42 8.31 20.62
N LEU A 280 -0.37 9.64 20.66
CA LEU A 280 -1.52 10.49 20.33
C LEU A 280 -1.98 10.28 18.89
N GLY A 281 -1.05 10.25 17.93
CA GLY A 281 -1.35 9.99 16.52
C GLY A 281 -2.03 8.63 16.32
N GLY A 282 -1.53 7.58 16.96
CA GLY A 282 -2.14 6.25 16.94
C GLY A 282 -3.55 6.24 17.53
N ALA A 283 -3.77 6.91 18.65
CA ALA A 283 -5.08 7.04 19.28
C ALA A 283 -6.09 7.76 18.36
N LEU A 284 -5.67 8.81 17.64
CA LEU A 284 -6.51 9.51 16.67
C LEU A 284 -6.90 8.58 15.52
N ILE A 285 -5.95 7.86 14.92
CA ILE A 285 -6.25 6.93 13.82
C ILE A 285 -7.23 5.85 14.29
N LEU A 286 -6.95 5.18 15.40
CA LEU A 286 -7.82 4.13 15.93
C LEU A 286 -9.21 4.64 16.26
N GLY A 287 -9.29 5.74 17.01
CA GLY A 287 -10.56 6.31 17.48
C GLY A 287 -11.45 6.73 16.32
N PHE A 288 -10.92 7.49 15.36
CA PHE A 288 -11.71 8.00 14.23
C PHE A 288 -12.00 6.95 13.17
N THR A 289 -11.09 5.99 12.93
CA THR A 289 -11.37 4.84 12.06
C THR A 289 -12.47 3.95 12.67
N ALA A 290 -12.39 3.65 13.96
CA ALA A 290 -13.42 2.89 14.65
C ALA A 290 -14.78 3.64 14.65
N TRP A 291 -14.77 4.94 14.92
CA TRP A 291 -15.99 5.75 14.88
C TRP A 291 -16.62 5.75 13.48
N ASN A 292 -15.81 5.85 12.41
CA ASN A 292 -16.31 5.75 11.04
C ASN A 292 -17.02 4.42 10.78
N GLU A 293 -16.47 3.30 11.30
CA GLU A 293 -17.04 1.97 11.10
C GLU A 293 -18.29 1.72 11.95
N LEU A 294 -18.32 2.15 13.22
CA LEU A 294 -19.47 1.97 14.12
C LEU A 294 -20.74 2.67 13.64
N GLY A 295 -20.64 3.80 12.96
CA GLY A 295 -21.79 4.54 12.44
C GLY A 295 -22.32 4.06 11.09
N SER A 296 -21.71 3.06 10.47
CA SER A 296 -22.07 2.53 9.14
C SER A 296 -23.09 1.37 9.20
N LYS A 297 -23.78 1.21 10.31
CA LYS A 297 -24.81 0.16 10.53
C LYS A 297 -26.22 0.54 10.05
N LYS A 298 -26.37 1.66 9.30
CA LYS A 298 -27.64 2.01 8.66
C LYS A 298 -27.59 1.85 7.16
#